data_0043ef17fb99db6df1d191a138bc2128
#
_entry.id   0043ef17fb99db6df1d191a138bc2128
#
_cell.length_a   1.000
_cell.length_b   1.000
_cell.length_c   1.000
_cell.angle_alpha   90.00
_cell.angle_beta   90.00
_cell.angle_gamma   90.00
#
_symmetry.space_group_name_H-M   'P 1'
#
loop_
_entity.id
_entity.type
_entity.pdbx_description
1 polymer ?
#
loop_
_entity_poly.entity_id
_entity_poly.type
_entity_poly.pdbx_seq_one_letter_code
_entity_poly.pdbx_strand_id
1 'polypeptide(L)'
;MFGIWYFKAQPTEFVRKVAGGRVKKEGQALSFYYLKRRTSIVVVPVSSADAAFVFNEQTGNYQAVTIQGQLTYRIVEPRRTIEMLNYVVDPKRRAHVSQDPERLEQRIIVAVQMETRRQVEGKSLEEVLGNAASISAEVQEEVTSRALLAPLGVELLSLNFTSVSPNPEVGKALEAEYRETLLRRADEAVYARRAAAVEEEAKIKSNELEGEISLARERERLIDLEAANDRKVSQAWGERRELEAGFTARASEMELAPYRDLDPRKVLALAMRDIGNNADKVGNLNITSEVLADLLQTGTNGAT
;
A
#
# COMPACT_ATOMS: atom_id res chain seq x y z
N MET A 1 50.55 4.02 36.36
CA MET A 1 50.69 3.54 34.99
C MET A 1 49.98 4.48 34.03
N PHE A 2 50.71 5.15 33.15
CA PHE A 2 50.17 5.96 32.07
C PHE A 2 49.80 5.03 30.91
N GLY A 3 48.53 4.55 30.91
CA GLY A 3 48.10 3.66 29.84
C GLY A 3 47.72 4.46 28.58
N ILE A 4 48.38 4.17 27.47
CA ILE A 4 47.97 4.60 26.13
C ILE A 4 46.91 3.61 25.64
N TRP A 5 45.79 4.12 25.24
CA TRP A 5 44.63 3.35 24.76
C TRP A 5 44.38 3.68 23.32
N TYR A 6 43.83 2.70 22.55
CA TYR A 6 43.44 2.88 21.17
C TYR A 6 41.92 2.98 21.04
N PHE A 7 41.45 3.97 20.33
CA PHE A 7 40.05 4.18 19.99
C PHE A 7 39.88 4.04 18.46
N LYS A 8 38.89 3.26 18.03
CA LYS A 8 38.50 3.10 16.64
C LYS A 8 37.00 3.38 16.52
N ALA A 9 36.64 4.43 15.80
CA ALA A 9 35.24 4.78 15.48
C ALA A 9 34.68 3.89 14.40
N GLN A 10 33.37 3.75 14.39
CA GLN A 10 32.64 3.15 13.27
C GLN A 10 32.53 4.16 12.11
N PRO A 11 32.31 3.71 10.85
CA PRO A 11 32.10 4.61 9.71
C PRO A 11 30.93 5.56 9.87
N THR A 12 29.92 5.15 10.65
CA THR A 12 28.69 5.89 10.94
C THR A 12 28.78 6.77 12.19
N GLU A 13 29.98 6.94 12.75
CA GLU A 13 30.22 7.75 13.94
C GLU A 13 31.07 8.97 13.59
N PHE A 14 30.59 10.15 13.96
CA PHE A 14 31.42 11.35 14.02
C PHE A 14 32.09 11.44 15.40
N VAL A 15 33.39 11.57 15.40
CA VAL A 15 34.17 11.60 16.64
C VAL A 15 34.96 12.89 16.77
N ARG A 16 34.93 13.47 17.98
CA ARG A 16 35.75 14.61 18.37
C ARG A 16 36.62 14.23 19.57
N LYS A 17 37.93 14.32 19.38
CA LYS A 17 38.92 14.14 20.43
C LYS A 17 39.30 15.49 21.05
N VAL A 18 39.05 15.66 22.32
CA VAL A 18 39.41 16.85 23.09
C VAL A 18 40.52 16.47 24.08
N ALA A 19 41.61 17.19 24.05
CA ALA A 19 42.72 16.97 24.99
C ALA A 19 43.31 18.31 25.43
N GLY A 20 43.42 18.51 26.75
CA GLY A 20 43.91 19.77 27.36
C GLY A 20 43.03 20.99 26.98
N GLY A 21 41.69 20.79 26.94
CA GLY A 21 40.74 21.86 26.64
C GLY A 21 40.68 22.28 25.16
N ARG A 22 41.43 21.58 24.26
CA ARG A 22 41.45 21.90 22.81
C ARG A 22 41.03 20.70 21.99
N VAL A 23 40.30 20.95 20.93
CA VAL A 23 39.98 19.93 19.91
C VAL A 23 41.26 19.55 19.17
N LYS A 24 41.64 18.29 19.23
CA LYS A 24 42.86 17.77 18.59
C LYS A 24 42.59 17.07 17.25
N LYS A 25 41.49 16.34 17.15
CA LYS A 25 41.03 15.65 15.95
C LYS A 25 39.52 15.59 15.95
N GLU A 26 38.92 15.77 14.81
CA GLU A 26 37.48 15.56 14.59
C GLU A 26 37.22 15.04 13.18
N GLY A 27 36.18 14.22 13.01
CA GLY A 27 35.73 13.67 11.73
C GLY A 27 35.06 12.32 11.90
N GLN A 28 34.65 11.74 10.77
CA GLN A 28 34.06 10.41 10.72
C GLN A 28 35.12 9.32 10.64
N ALA A 29 34.81 8.11 11.10
CA ALA A 29 35.64 6.91 10.98
C ALA A 29 37.08 7.08 11.56
N LEU A 30 37.26 7.93 12.53
CA LEU A 30 38.58 8.23 13.08
C LEU A 30 39.09 7.11 14.00
N SER A 31 40.40 6.84 13.87
CA SER A 31 41.10 6.01 14.83
C SER A 31 42.34 6.75 15.36
N PHE A 32 42.58 6.60 16.66
CA PHE A 32 43.68 7.28 17.31
C PHE A 32 44.05 6.67 18.68
N TYR A 33 45.26 6.94 19.09
CA TYR A 33 45.69 6.67 20.45
C TYR A 33 45.35 7.84 21.42
N TYR A 34 44.99 7.56 22.63
CA TYR A 34 44.65 8.56 23.63
C TYR A 34 45.12 8.19 25.05
N LEU A 35 45.26 9.22 25.88
CA LEU A 35 45.57 9.10 27.32
C LEU A 35 44.28 9.31 28.12
N LYS A 36 43.81 8.30 28.86
CA LYS A 36 42.48 8.33 29.53
C LYS A 36 42.28 9.55 30.42
N ARG A 37 43.32 9.98 31.15
CA ARG A 37 43.22 11.08 32.12
C ARG A 37 43.15 12.48 31.49
N ARG A 38 43.56 12.65 30.25
CA ARG A 38 43.68 13.96 29.60
C ARG A 38 42.82 14.10 28.33
N THR A 39 42.08 13.08 28.01
CA THR A 39 41.32 13.05 26.75
C THR A 39 39.86 12.75 26.99
N SER A 40 38.99 13.61 26.54
CA SER A 40 37.56 13.38 26.37
C SER A 40 37.25 13.01 24.93
N ILE A 41 36.46 11.99 24.75
CA ILE A 41 36.04 11.50 23.42
C ILE A 41 34.54 11.70 23.33
N VAL A 42 34.12 12.46 22.32
CA VAL A 42 32.73 12.70 21.96
C VAL A 42 32.41 11.88 20.76
N VAL A 43 31.33 11.12 20.78
CA VAL A 43 30.88 10.26 19.67
C VAL A 43 29.43 10.57 19.37
N VAL A 44 29.17 11.02 18.16
CA VAL A 44 27.83 11.32 17.65
C VAL A 44 27.50 10.35 16.52
N PRO A 45 26.41 9.58 16.62
CA PRO A 45 25.95 8.74 15.50
C PRO A 45 25.44 9.64 14.37
N VAL A 46 25.90 9.40 13.15
CA VAL A 46 25.44 10.10 11.94
C VAL A 46 24.61 9.21 11.02
N SER A 47 24.33 7.97 11.47
CA SER A 47 23.33 7.11 10.87
C SER A 47 21.93 7.64 11.12
N SER A 48 20.97 7.22 10.27
CA SER A 48 19.56 7.44 10.56
C SER A 48 19.14 6.66 11.81
N ALA A 49 18.27 7.27 12.57
CA ALA A 49 17.65 6.68 13.76
C ALA A 49 16.13 6.87 13.66
N ASP A 50 15.40 5.90 14.19
CA ASP A 50 13.95 5.90 14.23
C ASP A 50 13.48 6.17 15.66
N ALA A 51 12.47 7.03 15.79
CA ALA A 51 11.81 7.30 17.05
C ALA A 51 10.30 7.13 16.91
N ALA A 52 9.71 6.34 17.79
CA ALA A 52 8.26 6.21 17.89
C ALA A 52 7.69 7.28 18.82
N PHE A 53 6.49 7.76 18.50
CA PHE A 53 5.82 8.76 19.33
C PHE A 53 4.32 8.47 19.47
N VAL A 54 3.77 8.98 20.54
CA VAL A 54 2.32 8.99 20.80
C VAL A 54 1.95 10.38 21.27
N PHE A 55 1.07 11.06 20.53
CA PHE A 55 0.56 12.38 20.85
C PHE A 55 -0.91 12.29 21.21
N ASN A 56 -1.31 12.99 22.26
CA ASN A 56 -2.70 13.20 22.62
C ASN A 56 -3.01 14.67 22.36
N GLU A 57 -3.74 14.92 21.32
CA GLU A 57 -4.03 16.27 20.85
C GLU A 57 -5.55 16.51 20.81
N GLN A 58 -5.93 17.77 20.65
CA GLN A 58 -7.32 18.18 20.56
C GLN A 58 -7.57 18.80 19.19
N THR A 59 -8.66 18.38 18.54
CA THR A 59 -9.08 18.91 17.25
C THR A 59 -9.81 20.25 17.39
N GLY A 60 -10.04 20.95 16.28
CA GLY A 60 -10.76 22.24 16.26
C GLY A 60 -12.19 22.16 16.79
N ASN A 61 -12.83 21.00 16.74
CA ASN A 61 -14.15 20.74 17.35
C ASN A 61 -14.06 20.16 18.77
N TYR A 62 -12.95 20.40 19.47
CA TYR A 62 -12.71 20.02 20.87
C TYR A 62 -12.76 18.52 21.17
N GLN A 63 -12.52 17.68 20.17
CA GLN A 63 -12.45 16.23 20.36
C GLN A 63 -11.00 15.79 20.59
N ALA A 64 -10.80 14.90 21.57
CA ALA A 64 -9.49 14.31 21.83
C ALA A 64 -9.15 13.25 20.77
N VAL A 65 -7.94 13.32 20.25
CA VAL A 65 -7.40 12.37 19.29
C VAL A 65 -6.02 11.89 19.73
N THR A 66 -5.80 10.59 19.65
CA THR A 66 -4.49 9.97 19.90
C THR A 66 -3.85 9.65 18.55
N ILE A 67 -2.70 10.23 18.29
CA ILE A 67 -1.90 10.06 17.08
C ILE A 67 -0.66 9.27 17.44
N GLN A 68 -0.50 8.10 16.85
CA GLN A 68 0.69 7.27 16.98
C GLN A 68 1.46 7.29 15.67
N GLY A 69 2.76 7.36 15.75
CA GLY A 69 3.59 7.42 14.57
C GLY A 69 5.05 7.11 14.83
N GLN A 70 5.81 7.20 13.76
CA GLN A 70 7.24 7.01 13.74
C GLN A 70 7.88 8.11 12.90
N LEU A 71 8.98 8.62 13.37
CA LEU A 71 9.82 9.56 12.63
C LEU A 71 11.22 8.98 12.45
N THR A 72 11.82 9.27 11.32
CA THR A 72 13.22 8.91 11.03
C THR A 72 14.00 10.20 10.88
N TYR A 73 15.09 10.30 11.62
CA TYR A 73 15.95 11.48 11.58
C TYR A 73 17.43 11.09 11.44
N ARG A 74 18.24 12.07 11.07
CA ARG A 74 19.69 11.93 10.94
C ARG A 74 20.39 13.18 11.46
N ILE A 75 21.52 13.00 12.12
CA ILE A 75 22.38 14.13 12.51
C ILE A 75 23.28 14.47 11.31
N VAL A 76 23.05 15.63 10.71
CA VAL A 76 23.82 16.12 9.54
C VAL A 76 24.97 17.01 9.98
N GLU A 77 24.75 17.85 11.00
CA GLU A 77 25.74 18.76 11.53
C GLU A 77 26.14 18.39 12.98
N PRO A 78 26.97 17.35 13.19
CA PRO A 78 27.34 16.87 14.53
C PRO A 78 28.01 17.95 15.39
N ARG A 79 28.64 18.93 14.76
CA ARG A 79 29.28 20.06 15.49
C ARG A 79 28.27 20.87 16.27
N ARG A 80 27.13 21.23 15.66
CA ARG A 80 26.03 21.93 16.33
C ARG A 80 25.42 21.10 17.45
N THR A 81 25.23 19.81 17.20
CA THR A 81 24.67 18.89 18.20
C THR A 81 25.57 18.83 19.44
N ILE A 82 26.90 18.78 19.28
CA ILE A 82 27.87 18.73 20.38
C ILE A 82 27.91 20.05 21.20
N GLU A 83 27.61 21.18 20.57
CA GLU A 83 27.54 22.48 21.27
C GLU A 83 26.36 22.57 22.23
N MET A 84 25.29 21.87 21.94
CA MET A 84 24.06 21.89 22.72
C MET A 84 23.89 20.71 23.67
N LEU A 85 24.50 19.58 23.36
CA LEU A 85 24.30 18.31 24.04
C LEU A 85 25.61 17.59 24.28
N ASN A 86 25.69 16.88 25.40
CA ASN A 86 26.90 16.19 25.82
C ASN A 86 26.92 14.74 25.30
N TYR A 87 27.68 14.49 24.24
CA TYR A 87 27.90 13.20 23.61
C TYR A 87 29.24 12.56 24.06
N VAL A 88 29.74 12.88 25.23
CA VAL A 88 30.96 12.25 25.76
C VAL A 88 30.67 10.79 26.06
N VAL A 89 31.58 9.92 25.60
CA VAL A 89 31.51 8.48 25.86
C VAL A 89 32.60 8.02 26.83
N ASP A 90 32.29 7.02 27.65
CA ASP A 90 33.33 6.22 28.29
C ASP A 90 33.93 5.24 27.29
N PRO A 91 35.19 5.43 26.88
CA PRO A 91 35.78 4.63 25.83
C PRO A 91 35.91 3.14 26.19
N LYS A 92 35.81 2.77 27.47
CA LYS A 92 35.83 1.36 27.89
C LYS A 92 34.48 0.68 27.67
N ARG A 93 33.40 1.38 28.07
CA ARG A 93 32.03 0.85 28.00
C ARG A 93 31.37 1.12 26.65
N ARG A 94 31.92 2.02 25.84
CA ARG A 94 31.30 2.56 24.62
C ARG A 94 29.90 3.10 24.84
N ALA A 95 29.64 3.55 26.07
CA ALA A 95 28.35 4.12 26.45
C ALA A 95 28.50 5.63 26.67
N HIS A 96 27.47 6.38 26.35
CA HIS A 96 27.41 7.80 26.67
C HIS A 96 27.43 8.00 28.21
N VAL A 97 28.13 9.03 28.65
CA VAL A 97 28.24 9.38 30.07
C VAL A 97 26.98 10.11 30.54
N SER A 98 26.26 10.76 29.63
CA SER A 98 25.02 11.51 29.91
C SER A 98 23.84 10.92 29.15
N GLN A 99 22.63 11.30 29.56
CA GLN A 99 21.36 10.96 28.87
C GLN A 99 21.01 11.97 27.75
N ASP A 100 21.98 12.81 27.35
CA ASP A 100 21.71 13.84 26.34
C ASP A 100 21.34 13.31 24.94
N PRO A 101 21.82 12.13 24.50
CA PRO A 101 21.29 11.51 23.28
C PRO A 101 19.78 11.27 23.32
N GLU A 102 19.25 10.78 24.43
CA GLU A 102 17.81 10.59 24.64
C GLU A 102 17.05 11.92 24.67
N ARG A 103 17.67 12.95 25.22
CA ARG A 103 17.10 14.32 25.22
C ARG A 103 17.03 14.91 23.82
N LEU A 104 17.95 14.56 22.92
CA LEU A 104 17.86 14.99 21.52
C LEU A 104 16.61 14.43 20.88
N GLU A 105 16.38 13.13 21.03
CA GLU A 105 15.20 12.46 20.53
C GLU A 105 13.91 13.10 21.06
N GLN A 106 13.84 13.34 22.37
CA GLN A 106 12.71 14.02 22.99
C GLN A 106 12.46 15.43 22.42
N ARG A 107 13.53 16.21 22.17
CA ARG A 107 13.41 17.55 21.58
C ARG A 107 12.86 17.49 20.15
N ILE A 108 13.29 16.51 19.38
CA ILE A 108 12.77 16.29 18.02
C ILE A 108 11.28 15.94 18.09
N ILE A 109 10.91 15.00 18.95
CA ILE A 109 9.52 14.59 19.17
C ILE A 109 8.65 15.78 19.57
N VAL A 110 9.12 16.62 20.51
CA VAL A 110 8.38 17.82 20.94
C VAL A 110 8.22 18.83 19.81
N ALA A 111 9.25 19.04 18.98
CA ALA A 111 9.15 19.95 17.84
C ALA A 111 8.10 19.45 16.80
N VAL A 112 8.10 18.16 16.52
CA VAL A 112 7.09 17.52 15.65
C VAL A 112 5.71 17.59 16.30
N GLN A 113 5.60 17.36 17.60
CA GLN A 113 4.33 17.44 18.33
C GLN A 113 3.71 18.84 18.24
N MET A 114 4.51 19.89 18.44
CA MET A 114 4.01 21.27 18.35
C MET A 114 3.43 21.58 16.97
N GLU A 115 4.08 21.11 15.91
CA GLU A 115 3.59 21.32 14.56
C GLU A 115 2.38 20.46 14.25
N THR A 116 2.37 19.20 14.71
CA THR A 116 1.21 18.31 14.62
C THR A 116 -0.01 18.91 15.31
N ARG A 117 0.17 19.43 16.54
CA ARG A 117 -0.89 20.12 17.28
C ARG A 117 -1.49 21.26 16.45
N ARG A 118 -0.64 22.11 15.89
CA ARG A 118 -1.09 23.27 15.10
C ARG A 118 -1.93 22.84 13.89
N GLN A 119 -1.55 21.75 13.21
CA GLN A 119 -2.29 21.23 12.07
C GLN A 119 -3.62 20.58 12.48
N VAL A 120 -3.65 19.93 13.64
CA VAL A 120 -4.82 19.24 14.17
C VAL A 120 -5.84 20.21 14.76
N GLU A 121 -5.40 21.26 15.48
CA GLU A 121 -6.27 22.29 16.05
C GLU A 121 -7.05 23.08 14.99
N GLY A 122 -6.54 23.13 13.75
CA GLY A 122 -7.22 23.79 12.61
C GLY A 122 -8.27 22.94 11.89
N LYS A 123 -8.42 21.66 12.25
CA LYS A 123 -9.23 20.69 11.50
C LYS A 123 -10.26 19.99 12.40
N SER A 124 -11.37 19.53 11.82
CA SER A 124 -12.34 18.69 12.53
C SER A 124 -11.81 17.27 12.75
N LEU A 125 -12.39 16.53 13.70
CA LEU A 125 -12.01 15.15 13.97
C LEU A 125 -12.14 14.27 12.72
N GLU A 126 -13.22 14.41 11.95
CA GLU A 126 -13.46 13.65 10.74
C GLU A 126 -12.41 13.93 9.66
N GLU A 127 -12.02 15.20 9.51
CA GLU A 127 -10.94 15.59 8.60
C GLU A 127 -9.59 15.01 9.03
N VAL A 128 -9.30 15.00 10.33
CA VAL A 128 -8.06 14.43 10.87
C VAL A 128 -8.02 12.91 10.67
N LEU A 129 -9.14 12.22 10.91
CA LEU A 129 -9.24 10.77 10.71
C LEU A 129 -9.17 10.37 9.23
N GLY A 130 -9.81 11.17 8.35
CA GLY A 130 -9.85 10.89 6.90
C GLY A 130 -8.56 11.21 6.16
N ASN A 131 -7.78 12.21 6.65
CA ASN A 131 -6.63 12.76 5.94
C ASN A 131 -5.32 12.63 6.72
N ALA A 132 -5.17 11.60 7.56
CA ALA A 132 -3.99 11.42 8.41
C ALA A 132 -2.67 11.42 7.63
N ALA A 133 -2.62 10.83 6.43
CA ALA A 133 -1.45 10.79 5.57
C ALA A 133 -1.08 12.18 5.02
N SER A 134 -2.07 12.99 4.62
CA SER A 134 -1.86 14.37 4.17
C SER A 134 -1.32 15.24 5.29
N ILE A 135 -1.90 15.11 6.49
CA ILE A 135 -1.47 15.86 7.68
C ILE A 135 -0.03 15.50 8.05
N SER A 136 0.36 14.22 8.00
CA SER A 136 1.74 13.84 8.27
C SER A 136 2.74 14.45 7.28
N ALA A 137 2.37 14.53 6.00
CA ALA A 137 3.18 15.17 4.97
C ALA A 137 3.28 16.70 5.18
N GLU A 138 2.16 17.36 5.49
CA GLU A 138 2.12 18.79 5.82
C GLU A 138 3.01 19.12 7.03
N VAL A 139 2.94 18.29 8.10
CA VAL A 139 3.78 18.45 9.29
C VAL A 139 5.27 18.27 8.92
N GLN A 140 5.60 17.25 8.13
CA GLN A 140 6.98 17.03 7.69
C GLN A 140 7.52 18.21 6.88
N GLU A 141 6.73 18.73 5.95
CA GLU A 141 7.08 19.87 5.13
C GLU A 141 7.30 21.14 5.99
N GLU A 142 6.41 21.42 6.95
CA GLU A 142 6.51 22.58 7.83
C GLU A 142 7.71 22.49 8.79
N VAL A 143 7.98 21.32 9.36
CA VAL A 143 9.17 21.10 10.20
C VAL A 143 10.46 21.33 9.41
N THR A 144 10.47 20.91 8.15
CA THR A 144 11.62 21.07 7.25
C THR A 144 11.77 22.49 6.76
N SER A 145 10.69 23.12 6.27
CA SER A 145 10.71 24.48 5.71
C SER A 145 11.04 25.55 6.75
N ARG A 146 10.53 25.38 7.96
CA ARG A 146 10.85 26.28 9.09
C ARG A 146 12.20 26.02 9.72
N ALA A 147 12.88 24.98 9.25
CA ALA A 147 14.18 24.57 9.78
C ALA A 147 14.19 24.40 11.33
N LEU A 148 13.11 23.87 11.90
CA LEU A 148 12.94 23.76 13.35
C LEU A 148 14.02 22.92 14.02
N LEU A 149 14.57 21.94 13.30
CA LEU A 149 15.61 21.04 13.76
C LEU A 149 17.03 21.49 13.38
N ALA A 150 17.16 22.51 12.53
CA ALA A 150 18.46 23.02 12.08
C ALA A 150 19.35 23.51 13.22
N PRO A 151 18.86 24.19 14.29
CA PRO A 151 19.68 24.54 15.43
C PRO A 151 20.31 23.33 16.13
N LEU A 152 19.64 22.19 16.09
CA LEU A 152 20.13 20.92 16.68
C LEU A 152 21.10 20.17 15.76
N GLY A 153 21.24 20.60 14.50
CA GLY A 153 22.06 19.93 13.48
C GLY A 153 21.43 18.64 12.97
N VAL A 154 20.10 18.52 13.04
CA VAL A 154 19.33 17.32 12.71
C VAL A 154 18.45 17.59 11.48
N GLU A 155 18.33 16.58 10.63
CA GLU A 155 17.44 16.53 9.48
C GLU A 155 16.36 15.46 9.71
N LEU A 156 15.10 15.81 9.48
CA LEU A 156 13.98 14.88 9.46
C LEU A 156 13.91 14.23 8.08
N LEU A 157 14.05 12.90 8.03
CA LEU A 157 14.02 12.15 6.76
C LEU A 157 12.60 11.71 6.41
N SER A 158 11.85 11.23 7.40
CA SER A 158 10.46 10.82 7.20
C SER A 158 9.65 11.01 8.49
N LEU A 159 8.36 11.26 8.31
CA LEU A 159 7.36 11.31 9.37
C LEU A 159 6.12 10.56 8.89
N ASN A 160 5.70 9.56 9.65
CA ASN A 160 4.53 8.75 9.30
C ASN A 160 3.63 8.58 10.52
N PHE A 161 2.34 8.85 10.34
CA PHE A 161 1.32 8.50 11.32
C PHE A 161 0.89 7.05 11.07
N THR A 162 1.11 6.19 12.05
CA THR A 162 0.77 4.77 11.97
C THR A 162 -0.70 4.53 12.33
N SER A 163 -1.21 5.28 13.30
CA SER A 163 -2.59 5.20 13.75
C SER A 163 -3.06 6.56 14.25
N VAL A 164 -4.29 6.92 13.89
CA VAL A 164 -5.00 8.07 14.41
C VAL A 164 -6.31 7.55 14.97
N SER A 165 -6.53 7.68 16.26
CA SER A 165 -7.67 7.12 16.96
C SER A 165 -8.36 8.18 17.81
N PRO A 166 -9.68 8.35 17.67
CA PRO A 166 -10.45 9.24 18.54
C PRO A 166 -10.63 8.61 19.93
N ASN A 167 -11.20 9.37 20.86
CA ASN A 167 -11.68 8.81 22.11
C ASN A 167 -12.61 7.61 21.82
N PRO A 168 -12.50 6.48 22.54
CA PRO A 168 -13.30 5.28 22.30
C PRO A 168 -14.81 5.50 22.27
N GLU A 169 -15.33 6.42 23.06
CA GLU A 169 -16.77 6.75 23.05
C GLU A 169 -17.18 7.45 21.76
N VAL A 170 -16.39 8.44 21.33
CA VAL A 170 -16.61 9.17 20.08
C VAL A 170 -16.41 8.27 18.88
N GLY A 171 -15.39 7.40 18.92
CA GLY A 171 -15.14 6.40 17.88
C GLY A 171 -16.35 5.49 17.66
N LYS A 172 -16.94 4.95 18.75
CA LYS A 172 -18.16 4.13 18.66
C LYS A 172 -19.36 4.90 18.12
N ALA A 173 -19.51 6.18 18.48
CA ALA A 173 -20.58 7.03 17.97
C ALA A 173 -20.44 7.26 16.45
N LEU A 174 -19.24 7.60 15.98
CA LEU A 174 -18.93 7.78 14.55
C LEU A 174 -19.14 6.49 13.75
N GLU A 175 -18.69 5.34 14.30
CA GLU A 175 -18.93 4.04 13.68
C GLU A 175 -20.42 3.70 13.58
N ALA A 176 -21.19 4.02 14.62
CA ALA A 176 -22.65 3.80 14.63
C ALA A 176 -23.33 4.69 13.59
N GLU A 177 -23.00 5.97 13.53
CA GLU A 177 -23.53 6.92 12.55
C GLU A 177 -23.17 6.49 11.11
N TYR A 178 -21.92 6.14 10.88
CA TYR A 178 -21.48 5.67 9.56
C TYR A 178 -22.17 4.36 9.16
N ARG A 179 -22.35 3.43 10.10
CA ARG A 179 -23.09 2.19 9.88
C ARG A 179 -24.54 2.47 9.51
N GLU A 180 -25.20 3.38 10.22
CA GLU A 180 -26.57 3.80 9.95
C GLU A 180 -26.69 4.42 8.54
N THR A 181 -25.76 5.28 8.18
CA THR A 181 -25.76 5.88 6.82
C THR A 181 -25.55 4.84 5.73
N LEU A 182 -24.70 3.83 5.96
CA LEU A 182 -24.51 2.73 5.01
C LEU A 182 -25.75 1.85 4.89
N LEU A 183 -26.40 1.52 6.01
CA LEU A 183 -27.65 0.76 6.01
C LEU A 183 -28.73 1.52 5.26
N ARG A 184 -28.92 2.82 5.54
CA ARG A 184 -29.87 3.66 4.82
C ARG A 184 -29.61 3.69 3.31
N ARG A 185 -28.34 3.87 2.88
CA ARG A 185 -27.97 3.84 1.45
C ARG A 185 -28.23 2.46 0.83
N ALA A 186 -27.97 1.39 1.57
CA ALA A 186 -28.27 0.04 1.11
C ALA A 186 -29.78 -0.16 0.93
N ASP A 187 -30.59 0.28 1.89
CA ASP A 187 -32.04 0.23 1.81
C ASP A 187 -32.60 1.08 0.66
N GLU A 188 -32.10 2.32 0.49
CA GLU A 188 -32.44 3.18 -0.63
C GLU A 188 -32.12 2.50 -1.98
N ALA A 189 -30.96 1.85 -2.08
CA ALA A 189 -30.58 1.09 -3.29
C ALA A 189 -31.50 -0.13 -3.53
N VAL A 190 -31.92 -0.82 -2.48
CA VAL A 190 -32.89 -1.93 -2.55
C VAL A 190 -34.25 -1.42 -2.98
N TYR A 191 -34.72 -0.31 -2.39
CA TYR A 191 -36.01 0.30 -2.78
C TYR A 191 -35.97 0.82 -4.23
N ALA A 192 -34.89 1.47 -4.64
CA ALA A 192 -34.71 1.93 -6.01
C ALA A 192 -34.75 0.75 -7.02
N ARG A 193 -34.07 -0.36 -6.68
CA ARG A 193 -34.13 -1.59 -7.51
C ARG A 193 -35.55 -2.16 -7.60
N ARG A 194 -36.25 -2.21 -6.46
CA ARG A 194 -37.63 -2.73 -6.44
C ARG A 194 -38.57 -1.82 -7.23
N ALA A 195 -38.42 -0.51 -7.09
CA ALA A 195 -39.21 0.46 -7.85
C ALA A 195 -38.95 0.33 -9.36
N ALA A 196 -37.68 0.21 -9.77
CA ALA A 196 -37.30 -0.01 -11.15
C ALA A 196 -37.86 -1.34 -11.70
N ALA A 197 -37.79 -2.42 -10.90
CA ALA A 197 -38.35 -3.71 -11.29
C ALA A 197 -39.87 -3.66 -11.49
N VAL A 198 -40.59 -3.00 -10.57
CA VAL A 198 -42.06 -2.82 -10.69
C VAL A 198 -42.40 -1.96 -11.92
N GLU A 199 -41.62 -0.90 -12.19
CA GLU A 199 -41.81 -0.07 -13.37
C GLU A 199 -41.56 -0.86 -14.66
N GLU A 200 -40.49 -1.68 -14.68
CA GLU A 200 -40.22 -2.57 -15.83
C GLU A 200 -41.28 -3.64 -16.00
N GLU A 201 -41.74 -4.25 -14.90
CA GLU A 201 -42.89 -5.19 -14.96
C GLU A 201 -44.17 -4.53 -15.46
N ALA A 202 -44.45 -3.28 -15.03
CA ALA A 202 -45.59 -2.53 -15.52
C ALA A 202 -45.46 -2.21 -17.02
N LYS A 203 -44.25 -1.83 -17.47
CA LYS A 203 -43.96 -1.63 -18.92
C LYS A 203 -44.11 -2.91 -19.72
N ILE A 204 -43.58 -4.02 -19.20
CA ILE A 204 -43.73 -5.32 -19.83
C ILE A 204 -45.18 -5.68 -19.96
N LYS A 205 -45.97 -5.57 -18.88
CA LYS A 205 -47.40 -5.85 -18.90
C LYS A 205 -48.19 -4.92 -19.85
N SER A 206 -47.84 -3.61 -19.86
CA SER A 206 -48.51 -2.70 -20.83
C SER A 206 -48.14 -3.05 -22.26
N ASN A 207 -46.88 -3.39 -22.55
CA ASN A 207 -46.45 -3.83 -23.88
C ASN A 207 -47.08 -5.18 -24.27
N GLU A 208 -47.24 -6.12 -23.32
CA GLU A 208 -47.95 -7.38 -23.54
C GLU A 208 -49.41 -7.15 -23.85
N LEU A 209 -50.10 -6.27 -23.13
CA LEU A 209 -51.47 -5.90 -23.36
C LEU A 209 -51.66 -5.18 -24.73
N GLU A 210 -50.78 -4.24 -25.06
CA GLU A 210 -50.78 -3.59 -26.38
C GLU A 210 -50.46 -4.60 -27.47
N GLY A 211 -49.51 -5.55 -27.20
CA GLY A 211 -49.26 -6.66 -28.10
C GLY A 211 -50.45 -7.57 -28.28
N GLU A 212 -51.16 -7.93 -27.22
CA GLU A 212 -52.41 -8.73 -27.31
C GLU A 212 -53.50 -8.02 -28.07
N ILE A 213 -53.67 -6.70 -27.85
CA ILE A 213 -54.65 -5.90 -28.60
C ILE A 213 -54.28 -5.77 -30.05
N SER A 214 -52.98 -5.58 -30.38
CA SER A 214 -52.49 -5.54 -31.76
C SER A 214 -52.64 -6.89 -32.44
N LEU A 215 -52.31 -7.98 -31.77
CA LEU A 215 -52.47 -9.35 -32.23
C LEU A 215 -53.95 -9.70 -32.46
N ALA A 216 -54.85 -9.25 -31.57
CA ALA A 216 -56.29 -9.44 -31.76
C ALA A 216 -56.82 -8.70 -33.00
N ARG A 217 -56.26 -7.53 -33.34
CA ARG A 217 -56.59 -6.76 -34.53
C ARG A 217 -55.95 -7.29 -35.81
N GLU A 218 -54.78 -7.90 -35.69
CA GLU A 218 -54.01 -8.42 -36.84
C GLU A 218 -54.24 -9.92 -37.11
N ARG A 219 -54.85 -10.67 -36.17
CA ARG A 219 -55.11 -12.11 -36.33
C ARG A 219 -55.91 -12.44 -37.59
N GLU A 220 -56.77 -11.55 -38.05
CA GLU A 220 -57.47 -11.72 -39.33
C GLU A 220 -56.59 -11.50 -40.56
N ARG A 221 -55.46 -10.73 -40.39
CA ARG A 221 -54.54 -10.43 -41.52
C ARG A 221 -53.26 -11.28 -41.55
N LEU A 222 -52.94 -11.98 -40.47
CA LEU A 222 -51.59 -12.55 -40.29
C LEU A 222 -51.44 -14.05 -40.53
N ILE A 223 -52.53 -14.81 -40.69
CA ILE A 223 -52.45 -16.27 -40.87
C ILE A 223 -51.60 -16.64 -42.11
N ASP A 224 -51.62 -15.86 -43.15
CA ASP A 224 -50.82 -16.09 -44.36
C ASP A 224 -49.39 -15.53 -44.28
N LEU A 225 -49.14 -14.52 -43.45
CA LEU A 225 -47.84 -13.90 -43.26
C LEU A 225 -46.96 -14.62 -42.23
N GLU A 226 -47.55 -15.24 -41.20
CA GLU A 226 -46.83 -15.99 -40.17
C GLU A 226 -46.04 -17.17 -40.75
N ALA A 227 -46.68 -17.96 -41.63
CA ALA A 227 -46.01 -19.11 -42.23
C ALA A 227 -44.83 -18.72 -43.15
N ALA A 228 -44.91 -17.57 -43.80
CA ALA A 228 -43.83 -17.05 -44.66
C ALA A 228 -42.71 -16.39 -43.82
N ASN A 229 -43.08 -15.75 -42.67
CA ASN A 229 -42.13 -15.09 -41.81
C ASN A 229 -41.34 -16.11 -40.97
N ASP A 230 -42.00 -17.17 -40.49
CA ASP A 230 -41.35 -18.25 -39.71
C ASP A 230 -40.34 -19.02 -40.60
N ARG A 231 -40.64 -19.23 -41.87
CA ARG A 231 -39.69 -19.79 -42.82
C ARG A 231 -38.44 -18.89 -43.00
N LYS A 232 -38.64 -17.57 -43.14
CA LYS A 232 -37.51 -16.60 -43.30
C LYS A 232 -36.67 -16.49 -42.03
N VAL A 233 -37.30 -16.45 -40.86
CA VAL A 233 -36.62 -16.40 -39.58
C VAL A 233 -35.81 -17.68 -39.34
N SER A 234 -36.39 -18.83 -39.59
CA SER A 234 -35.70 -20.13 -39.47
C SER A 234 -34.50 -20.27 -40.42
N GLN A 235 -34.63 -19.78 -41.64
CA GLN A 235 -33.52 -19.75 -42.61
C GLN A 235 -32.40 -18.80 -42.17
N ALA A 236 -32.75 -17.58 -41.74
CA ALA A 236 -31.77 -16.60 -41.29
C ALA A 236 -31.02 -17.05 -40.00
N TRP A 237 -31.70 -17.75 -39.09
CA TRP A 237 -31.07 -18.37 -37.92
C TRP A 237 -30.14 -19.54 -38.28
N GLY A 238 -30.53 -20.34 -39.25
CA GLY A 238 -29.69 -21.42 -39.80
C GLY A 238 -28.39 -20.86 -40.39
N GLU A 239 -28.51 -19.88 -41.27
CA GLU A 239 -27.37 -19.24 -41.94
C GLU A 239 -26.42 -18.53 -40.94
N ARG A 240 -27.01 -17.85 -39.97
CA ARG A 240 -26.21 -17.18 -38.93
C ARG A 240 -25.42 -18.17 -38.04
N ARG A 241 -26.05 -19.26 -37.63
CA ARG A 241 -25.40 -20.33 -36.87
C ARG A 241 -24.29 -21.02 -37.62
N GLU A 242 -24.54 -21.20 -38.94
CA GLU A 242 -23.55 -21.80 -39.85
C GLU A 242 -22.32 -20.87 -40.03
N LEU A 243 -22.57 -19.56 -40.16
CA LEU A 243 -21.50 -18.55 -40.19
C LEU A 243 -20.71 -18.47 -38.90
N GLU A 244 -21.36 -18.40 -37.73
CA GLU A 244 -20.71 -18.34 -36.43
C GLU A 244 -19.90 -19.62 -36.14
N ALA A 245 -20.45 -20.78 -36.46
CA ALA A 245 -19.74 -22.05 -36.35
C ALA A 245 -18.54 -22.14 -37.31
N GLY A 246 -18.68 -21.60 -38.52
CA GLY A 246 -17.58 -21.53 -39.48
C GLY A 246 -16.44 -20.60 -39.04
N PHE A 247 -16.76 -19.47 -38.43
CA PHE A 247 -15.74 -18.56 -37.91
C PHE A 247 -15.02 -19.14 -36.68
N THR A 248 -15.74 -19.75 -35.74
CA THR A 248 -15.14 -20.42 -34.59
C THR A 248 -14.28 -21.61 -34.97
N ALA A 249 -14.73 -22.42 -35.92
CA ALA A 249 -13.93 -23.53 -36.42
C ALA A 249 -12.62 -23.05 -37.09
N ARG A 250 -12.69 -22.01 -37.94
CA ARG A 250 -11.49 -21.43 -38.57
C ARG A 250 -10.54 -20.78 -37.57
N ALA A 251 -11.06 -20.12 -36.54
CA ALA A 251 -10.23 -19.53 -35.46
C ALA A 251 -9.49 -20.63 -34.70
N SER A 252 -10.19 -21.69 -34.30
CA SER A 252 -9.57 -22.84 -33.64
C SER A 252 -8.58 -23.59 -34.55
N GLU A 253 -8.88 -23.67 -35.86
CA GLU A 253 -7.96 -24.27 -36.82
C GLU A 253 -6.69 -23.44 -37.02
N MET A 254 -6.79 -22.09 -37.04
CA MET A 254 -5.65 -21.18 -37.08
C MET A 254 -4.80 -21.22 -35.77
N GLU A 255 -5.44 -21.33 -34.62
CA GLU A 255 -4.76 -21.50 -33.36
C GLU A 255 -4.03 -22.84 -33.24
N LEU A 256 -4.64 -23.90 -33.79
CA LEU A 256 -4.08 -25.25 -33.77
C LEU A 256 -3.11 -25.52 -34.91
N ALA A 257 -3.22 -24.79 -36.04
CA ALA A 257 -2.36 -24.96 -37.22
C ALA A 257 -0.85 -24.95 -36.92
N PRO A 258 -0.31 -24.07 -36.05
CA PRO A 258 1.11 -24.09 -35.71
C PRO A 258 1.55 -25.32 -34.91
N TYR A 259 0.59 -26.06 -34.33
CA TYR A 259 0.88 -27.22 -33.47
C TYR A 259 0.65 -28.55 -34.19
N ARG A 260 0.08 -28.55 -35.43
CA ARG A 260 -0.37 -29.75 -36.17
C ARG A 260 0.80 -30.65 -36.58
N ASP A 261 1.96 -30.04 -36.87
CA ASP A 261 3.17 -30.76 -37.30
C ASP A 261 4.21 -30.91 -36.19
N LEU A 262 3.83 -30.54 -34.96
CA LEU A 262 4.73 -30.65 -33.79
C LEU A 262 4.51 -31.98 -33.06
N ASP A 263 5.62 -32.64 -32.76
CA ASP A 263 5.63 -33.81 -31.85
C ASP A 263 4.83 -33.52 -30.58
N PRO A 264 3.89 -34.37 -30.15
CA PRO A 264 3.08 -34.20 -28.95
C PRO A 264 3.89 -33.86 -27.70
N ARG A 265 5.14 -34.35 -27.60
CA ARG A 265 6.09 -34.04 -26.53
C ARG A 265 6.56 -32.60 -26.54
N LYS A 266 6.70 -31.99 -27.73
CA LYS A 266 7.06 -30.56 -27.86
C LYS A 266 5.90 -29.66 -27.55
N VAL A 267 4.67 -30.04 -27.89
CA VAL A 267 3.44 -29.33 -27.52
C VAL A 267 3.24 -29.34 -26.00
N LEU A 268 3.48 -30.47 -25.34
CA LEU A 268 3.41 -30.58 -23.89
C LEU A 268 4.47 -29.71 -23.20
N ALA A 269 5.70 -29.68 -23.74
CA ALA A 269 6.77 -28.84 -23.22
C ALA A 269 6.46 -27.33 -23.36
N LEU A 270 5.81 -26.93 -24.46
CA LEU A 270 5.35 -25.56 -24.69
C LEU A 270 4.23 -25.18 -23.70
N ALA A 271 3.25 -26.08 -23.51
CA ALA A 271 2.17 -25.88 -22.54
C ALA A 271 2.72 -25.76 -21.10
N MET A 272 3.69 -26.59 -20.73
CA MET A 272 4.37 -26.51 -19.42
C MET A 272 5.17 -25.23 -19.26
N ARG A 273 5.82 -24.75 -20.32
CA ARG A 273 6.53 -23.45 -20.31
C ARG A 273 5.56 -22.28 -20.13
N ASP A 274 4.42 -22.32 -20.80
CA ASP A 274 3.39 -21.26 -20.72
C ASP A 274 2.69 -21.25 -19.35
N ILE A 275 2.50 -22.42 -18.73
CA ILE A 275 2.09 -22.54 -17.33
C ILE A 275 3.16 -21.98 -16.40
N GLY A 276 4.45 -22.27 -16.64
CA GLY A 276 5.57 -21.73 -15.88
C GLY A 276 5.70 -20.20 -15.98
N ASN A 277 5.49 -19.65 -17.16
CA ASN A 277 5.54 -18.19 -17.39
C ASN A 277 4.33 -17.44 -16.79
N ASN A 278 3.23 -18.13 -16.53
CA ASN A 278 2.01 -17.59 -15.90
C ASN A 278 1.76 -18.18 -14.50
N ALA A 279 2.81 -18.64 -13.83
CA ALA A 279 2.73 -19.27 -12.51
C ALA A 279 2.06 -18.38 -11.44
N ASP A 280 2.17 -17.07 -11.57
CA ASP A 280 1.51 -16.09 -10.69
C ASP A 280 -0.04 -16.12 -10.76
N LYS A 281 -0.62 -16.73 -11.79
CA LYS A 281 -2.07 -16.84 -11.99
C LYS A 281 -2.63 -18.24 -11.63
N VAL A 282 -1.76 -19.19 -11.36
CA VAL A 282 -2.13 -20.58 -11.05
C VAL A 282 -1.85 -20.88 -9.58
N GLY A 283 -2.88 -20.84 -8.75
CA GLY A 283 -2.73 -20.95 -7.29
C GLY A 283 -2.21 -22.30 -6.81
N ASN A 284 -2.68 -23.44 -7.35
CA ASN A 284 -2.20 -24.78 -7.00
C ASN A 284 -2.37 -25.71 -8.21
N LEU A 285 -1.26 -26.12 -8.79
CA LEU A 285 -1.23 -27.13 -9.85
C LEU A 285 -0.71 -28.45 -9.23
N ASN A 286 -1.59 -29.41 -9.04
CA ASN A 286 -1.22 -30.73 -8.53
C ASN A 286 -1.14 -31.71 -9.71
N ILE A 287 0.06 -31.88 -10.25
CA ILE A 287 0.32 -32.86 -11.32
C ILE A 287 0.85 -34.11 -10.68
N THR A 288 0.02 -35.14 -10.59
CA THR A 288 0.46 -36.45 -10.13
C THR A 288 1.31 -37.15 -11.18
N SER A 289 2.26 -37.97 -10.74
CA SER A 289 3.14 -38.75 -11.63
C SER A 289 2.36 -39.67 -12.58
N GLU A 290 1.13 -40.06 -12.21
CA GLU A 290 0.24 -40.87 -13.05
C GLU A 290 -0.32 -40.07 -14.25
N VAL A 291 -0.74 -38.84 -14.03
CA VAL A 291 -1.24 -37.96 -15.11
C VAL A 291 -0.13 -37.62 -16.10
N LEU A 292 1.10 -37.46 -15.61
CA LEU A 292 2.26 -37.19 -16.48
C LEU A 292 2.66 -38.44 -17.29
N ALA A 293 2.55 -39.61 -16.70
CA ALA A 293 2.81 -40.88 -17.39
C ALA A 293 1.76 -41.19 -18.46
N ASP A 294 0.48 -40.91 -18.19
CA ASP A 294 -0.64 -41.13 -19.13
C ASP A 294 -0.57 -40.18 -20.34
N LEU A 295 -0.21 -38.90 -20.10
CA LEU A 295 0.03 -37.91 -21.16
C LEU A 295 1.25 -38.23 -22.03
N LEU A 296 2.25 -38.93 -21.49
CA LEU A 296 3.45 -39.36 -22.24
C LEU A 296 3.20 -40.69 -22.97
N GLN A 297 2.26 -41.54 -22.52
CA GLN A 297 1.95 -42.85 -23.15
C GLN A 297 0.95 -42.71 -24.28
N THR A 298 0.01 -41.75 -24.24
CA THR A 298 -0.95 -41.52 -25.37
C THR A 298 -0.28 -41.04 -26.66
N GLY A 299 1.00 -40.63 -26.60
CA GLY A 299 1.78 -40.29 -27.80
C GLY A 299 2.40 -41.49 -28.55
N THR A 300 2.27 -42.71 -28.09
CA THR A 300 2.90 -43.88 -28.71
C THR A 300 1.96 -44.79 -29.52
N ASN A 301 0.64 -44.56 -29.44
CA ASN A 301 -0.34 -45.43 -30.14
C ASN A 301 -0.93 -44.86 -31.45
N GLY A 302 -0.29 -43.88 -32.07
CA GLY A 302 -0.75 -43.26 -33.31
C GLY A 302 0.09 -43.57 -34.55
N ALA A 303 0.86 -44.66 -34.55
CA ALA A 303 1.64 -45.09 -35.71
C ALA A 303 1.45 -46.60 -35.99
N THR A 304 0.33 -46.96 -36.56
CA THR A 304 0.15 -48.11 -37.45
C THR A 304 -0.98 -47.79 -38.42
#